data_dcfbbe7945a3410a731e671b380e3943
#
_entry.id   dcfbbe7945a3410a731e671b380e3943
#
_cell.length_a   1.000
_cell.length_b   1.000
_cell.length_c   1.000
_cell.angle_alpha   90.00
_cell.angle_beta   90.00
_cell.angle_gamma   90.00
#
_symmetry.space_group_name_H-M   'P 1'
#
loop_
_entity.id
_entity.type
_entity.pdbx_description
1 polymer ?
#
loop_
_entity_poly.entity_id
_entity_poly.type
_entity_poly.pdbx_seq_one_letter_code
_entity_poly.pdbx_strand_id
1 'polypeptide(L)'
;MNLQENTQRWLPKVRKMALSLPMALLAAMVLVGINETGHMRSQDALEQMDQSMATRGDVNKLLQSMLDAETGQRGYLLTGNETYLEPYDKAVATVQTNLDRLRNQFMNSPDDMQEFALLSRQISRKLAEMELSLRLRRKGNEDAWKFILHTDMGKEHMEAIRTHAQELIARSDL
;
A
#
# COMPACT_ATOMS: atom_id res chain seq x y z
N MET A 1 19.06 77.95 31.20
CA MET A 1 19.27 76.55 31.51
C MET A 1 18.52 75.71 30.49
N ASN A 2 19.26 75.05 29.56
CA ASN A 2 18.81 74.68 28.22
C ASN A 2 17.98 73.37 28.23
N LEU A 3 16.66 73.51 28.11
CA LEU A 3 15.72 72.43 27.90
C LEU A 3 15.58 71.99 26.40
N GLN A 4 16.15 72.76 25.47
CA GLN A 4 16.03 72.55 24.02
C GLN A 4 17.12 71.61 23.44
N GLU A 5 18.24 71.43 24.10
CA GLU A 5 19.34 70.62 23.56
C GLU A 5 19.13 69.12 23.75
N ASN A 6 18.25 68.69 24.66
CA ASN A 6 18.08 67.30 24.97
C ASN A 6 17.05 66.61 24.07
N THR A 7 16.15 67.33 23.40
CA THR A 7 15.11 66.77 22.51
C THR A 7 15.67 66.37 21.14
N GLN A 8 16.71 67.03 20.64
CA GLN A 8 17.28 66.67 19.32
C GLN A 8 18.14 65.37 19.32
N ARG A 9 18.60 64.90 20.47
CA ARG A 9 19.38 63.67 20.57
C ARG A 9 18.53 62.42 20.62
N TRP A 10 17.25 62.49 20.95
CA TRP A 10 16.35 61.34 21.07
C TRP A 10 15.56 61.05 19.78
N LEU A 11 15.27 62.03 18.98
CA LEU A 11 14.50 61.93 17.74
C LEU A 11 15.07 60.94 16.71
N PRO A 12 16.39 60.84 16.44
CA PRO A 12 16.93 59.89 15.51
C PRO A 12 16.96 58.45 16.05
N LYS A 13 17.01 58.29 17.39
CA LYS A 13 16.97 56.95 18.04
C LYS A 13 15.54 56.38 18.03
N VAL A 14 14.53 57.18 18.30
CA VAL A 14 13.12 56.82 18.27
C VAL A 14 12.68 56.49 16.84
N ARG A 15 13.15 57.25 15.83
CA ARG A 15 12.84 57.01 14.41
C ARG A 15 13.48 55.71 13.87
N LYS A 16 14.66 55.30 14.36
CA LYS A 16 15.30 54.03 14.04
C LYS A 16 14.60 52.87 14.75
N MET A 17 14.16 53.03 15.97
CA MET A 17 13.36 52.02 16.70
C MET A 17 11.96 51.84 16.10
N ALA A 18 11.33 52.92 15.60
CA ALA A 18 10.00 52.87 14.96
C ALA A 18 9.99 52.11 13.65
N LEU A 19 11.13 52.02 12.93
CA LEU A 19 11.28 51.24 11.70
C LEU A 19 11.74 49.78 11.96
N SER A 20 12.47 49.54 13.07
CA SER A 20 12.99 48.20 13.37
C SER A 20 11.89 47.27 13.94
N LEU A 21 10.90 47.80 14.65
CA LEU A 21 9.81 46.98 15.21
C LEU A 21 8.91 46.35 14.14
N PRO A 22 8.38 47.09 13.13
CA PRO A 22 7.58 46.47 12.05
C PRO A 22 8.41 45.51 11.16
N MET A 23 9.70 45.80 10.95
CA MET A 23 10.58 44.87 10.22
C MET A 23 10.81 43.56 11.01
N ALA A 24 11.01 43.63 12.31
CA ALA A 24 11.15 42.46 13.17
C ALA A 24 9.85 41.63 13.20
N LEU A 25 8.68 42.30 13.25
CA LEU A 25 7.37 41.63 13.16
C LEU A 25 7.15 40.97 11.81
N LEU A 26 7.57 41.59 10.72
CA LEU A 26 7.47 41.06 9.39
C LEU A 26 8.41 39.83 9.19
N ALA A 27 9.62 39.92 9.74
CA ALA A 27 10.56 38.80 9.74
C ALA A 27 10.04 37.62 10.59
N ALA A 28 9.41 37.89 11.72
CA ALA A 28 8.79 36.88 12.56
C ALA A 28 7.59 36.21 11.86
N MET A 29 6.73 36.95 11.18
CA MET A 29 5.63 36.41 10.40
C MET A 29 6.10 35.54 9.23
N VAL A 30 7.18 35.94 8.54
CA VAL A 30 7.79 35.14 7.45
C VAL A 30 8.37 33.85 8.01
N LEU A 31 9.06 33.89 9.16
CA LEU A 31 9.61 32.70 9.81
C LEU A 31 8.52 31.72 10.27
N VAL A 32 7.43 32.24 10.83
CA VAL A 32 6.27 31.43 11.21
C VAL A 32 5.62 30.79 9.97
N GLY A 33 5.43 31.58 8.88
CA GLY A 33 4.87 31.06 7.64
C GLY A 33 5.72 29.97 6.98
N ILE A 34 7.05 30.09 7.03
CA ILE A 34 7.98 29.05 6.52
C ILE A 34 7.90 27.79 7.39
N ASN A 35 7.81 27.95 8.70
CA ASN A 35 7.73 26.83 9.62
C ASN A 35 6.41 26.06 9.48
N GLU A 36 5.27 26.77 9.31
CA GLU A 36 3.95 26.17 9.11
C GLU A 36 3.88 25.37 7.82
N THR A 37 4.40 25.92 6.70
CA THR A 37 4.44 25.19 5.40
C THR A 37 5.39 24.01 5.41
N GLY A 38 6.47 24.07 6.18
CA GLY A 38 7.38 22.93 6.37
C GLY A 38 6.71 21.80 7.16
N HIS A 39 5.91 22.13 8.17
CA HIS A 39 5.22 21.16 9.01
C HIS A 39 4.10 20.41 8.24
N MET A 40 3.30 21.13 7.43
CA MET A 40 2.27 20.54 6.58
C MET A 40 2.86 19.56 5.56
N ARG A 41 3.91 19.96 4.84
CA ARG A 41 4.58 19.08 3.86
C ARG A 41 5.19 17.83 4.49
N SER A 42 5.70 17.94 5.72
CA SER A 42 6.26 16.79 6.43
C SER A 42 5.17 15.80 6.89
N GLN A 43 4.00 16.29 7.26
CA GLN A 43 2.86 15.43 7.63
C GLN A 43 2.29 14.72 6.42
N ASP A 44 2.10 15.42 5.29
CA ASP A 44 1.62 14.82 4.03
C ASP A 44 2.58 13.72 3.54
N ALA A 45 3.90 13.95 3.63
CA ALA A 45 4.91 12.96 3.24
C ALA A 45 4.91 11.72 4.14
N LEU A 46 4.70 11.88 5.45
CA LEU A 46 4.59 10.76 6.39
C LEU A 46 3.32 9.95 6.12
N GLU A 47 2.19 10.60 5.85
CA GLU A 47 0.93 9.94 5.54
C GLU A 47 1.01 9.14 4.23
N GLN A 48 1.65 9.69 3.20
CA GLN A 48 1.94 8.96 1.97
C GLN A 48 2.86 7.74 2.21
N MET A 49 3.91 7.88 3.02
CA MET A 49 4.76 6.75 3.41
C MET A 49 3.98 5.66 4.14
N ASP A 50 3.14 6.03 5.09
CA ASP A 50 2.32 5.07 5.84
C ASP A 50 1.35 4.32 4.92
N GLN A 51 0.70 5.01 3.97
CA GLN A 51 -0.17 4.40 2.97
C GLN A 51 0.59 3.45 2.05
N SER A 52 1.76 3.85 1.55
CA SER A 52 2.61 3.00 0.71
C SER A 52 3.06 1.74 1.46
N MET A 53 3.51 1.89 2.72
CA MET A 53 3.89 0.75 3.57
C MET A 53 2.70 -0.19 3.85
N ALA A 54 1.50 0.34 4.08
CA ALA A 54 0.29 -0.45 4.30
C ALA A 54 -0.08 -1.24 3.04
N THR A 55 -0.08 -0.58 1.86
CA THR A 55 -0.33 -1.22 0.56
C THR A 55 0.65 -2.36 0.30
N ARG A 56 1.95 -2.09 0.45
CA ARG A 56 3.01 -3.09 0.30
C ARG A 56 2.82 -4.27 1.26
N GLY A 57 2.46 -3.99 2.51
CA GLY A 57 2.18 -5.01 3.52
C GLY A 57 1.00 -5.91 3.14
N ASP A 58 -0.10 -5.32 2.68
CA ASP A 58 -1.31 -6.05 2.31
C ASP A 58 -1.13 -6.85 1.01
N VAL A 59 -0.43 -6.30 0.01
CA VAL A 59 -0.06 -7.01 -1.23
C VAL A 59 0.87 -8.20 -0.93
N ASN A 60 1.88 -8.03 -0.08
CA ASN A 60 2.77 -9.13 0.30
C ASN A 60 2.04 -10.23 1.08
N LYS A 61 1.11 -9.88 1.98
CA LYS A 61 0.24 -10.86 2.66
C LYS A 61 -0.63 -11.63 1.68
N LEU A 62 -1.17 -10.94 0.66
CA LEU A 62 -1.95 -11.55 -0.40
C LEU A 62 -1.13 -12.58 -1.16
N LEU A 63 0.10 -12.22 -1.59
CA LEU A 63 1.02 -13.13 -2.28
C LEU A 63 1.40 -14.33 -1.41
N GLN A 64 1.70 -14.12 -0.13
CA GLN A 64 2.00 -15.20 0.81
C GLN A 64 0.81 -16.15 0.97
N SER A 65 -0.41 -15.62 1.11
CA SER A 65 -1.61 -16.42 1.21
C SER A 65 -1.88 -17.25 -0.05
N MET A 66 -1.57 -16.71 -1.24
CA MET A 66 -1.68 -17.48 -2.50
C MET A 66 -0.67 -18.63 -2.55
N LEU A 67 0.57 -18.42 -2.06
CA LEU A 67 1.59 -19.47 -1.97
C LEU A 67 1.21 -20.55 -0.94
N ASP A 68 0.64 -20.15 0.20
CA ASP A 68 0.19 -21.08 1.24
C ASP A 68 -0.98 -21.93 0.74
N ALA A 69 -1.93 -21.32 0.01
CA ALA A 69 -3.02 -22.03 -0.64
C ALA A 69 -2.50 -23.05 -1.68
N GLU A 70 -1.57 -22.65 -2.54
CA GLU A 70 -0.97 -23.55 -3.53
C GLU A 70 -0.21 -24.71 -2.85
N THR A 71 0.51 -24.43 -1.75
CA THR A 71 1.24 -25.45 -1.00
C THR A 71 0.29 -26.45 -0.36
N GLY A 72 -0.79 -25.99 0.27
CA GLY A 72 -1.82 -26.85 0.84
C GLY A 72 -2.51 -27.72 -0.22
N GLN A 73 -2.93 -27.09 -1.34
CA GLN A 73 -3.51 -27.79 -2.48
C GLN A 73 -2.59 -28.91 -2.99
N ARG A 74 -1.33 -28.60 -3.28
CA ARG A 74 -0.36 -29.58 -3.78
C ARG A 74 -0.10 -30.70 -2.80
N GLY A 75 0.01 -30.37 -1.51
CA GLY A 75 0.15 -31.35 -0.43
C GLY A 75 -0.99 -32.37 -0.43
N TYR A 76 -2.23 -31.91 -0.52
CA TYR A 76 -3.39 -32.78 -0.62
C TYR A 76 -3.42 -33.58 -1.94
N LEU A 77 -3.17 -32.95 -3.07
CA LEU A 77 -3.18 -33.64 -4.38
C LEU A 77 -2.20 -34.81 -4.42
N LEU A 78 -0.99 -34.62 -3.89
CA LEU A 78 0.08 -35.60 -3.95
C LEU A 78 -0.12 -36.73 -2.92
N THR A 79 -0.59 -36.40 -1.71
CA THR A 79 -0.65 -37.37 -0.59
C THR A 79 -2.03 -37.95 -0.34
N GLY A 80 -3.10 -37.22 -0.74
CA GLY A 80 -4.47 -37.53 -0.35
C GLY A 80 -4.77 -37.23 1.13
N ASN A 81 -3.83 -36.64 1.88
CA ASN A 81 -3.99 -36.34 3.28
C ASN A 81 -4.77 -35.04 3.48
N GLU A 82 -5.95 -35.11 4.09
CA GLU A 82 -6.85 -33.98 4.33
C GLU A 82 -6.29 -32.94 5.29
N THR A 83 -5.25 -33.24 6.06
CA THR A 83 -4.60 -32.27 6.95
C THR A 83 -4.02 -31.06 6.18
N TYR A 84 -3.72 -31.23 4.88
CA TYR A 84 -3.29 -30.12 4.02
C TYR A 84 -4.43 -29.18 3.61
N LEU A 85 -5.70 -29.57 3.79
CA LEU A 85 -6.84 -28.75 3.41
C LEU A 85 -7.14 -27.66 4.45
N GLU A 86 -6.86 -27.87 5.72
CA GLU A 86 -7.04 -26.84 6.75
C GLU A 86 -6.20 -25.58 6.46
N PRO A 87 -4.87 -25.68 6.23
CA PRO A 87 -4.08 -24.51 5.84
C PRO A 87 -4.50 -23.93 4.48
N TYR A 88 -4.95 -24.75 3.53
CA TYR A 88 -5.51 -24.27 2.26
C TYR A 88 -6.74 -23.40 2.48
N ASP A 89 -7.74 -23.88 3.22
CA ASP A 89 -8.99 -23.15 3.46
C ASP A 89 -8.72 -21.84 4.21
N LYS A 90 -7.81 -21.85 5.19
CA LYS A 90 -7.38 -20.66 5.92
C LYS A 90 -6.70 -19.64 5.01
N ALA A 91 -5.83 -20.11 4.13
CA ALA A 91 -5.13 -19.24 3.17
C ALA A 91 -6.12 -18.59 2.18
N VAL A 92 -7.08 -19.37 1.64
CA VAL A 92 -8.12 -18.84 0.75
C VAL A 92 -8.98 -17.79 1.43
N ALA A 93 -9.40 -18.01 2.69
CA ALA A 93 -10.14 -17.02 3.47
C ALA A 93 -9.32 -15.74 3.69
N THR A 94 -8.02 -15.86 3.93
CA THR A 94 -7.10 -14.73 4.07
C THR A 94 -6.94 -13.95 2.76
N VAL A 95 -6.90 -14.63 1.61
CA VAL A 95 -6.88 -14.00 0.29
C VAL A 95 -8.10 -13.11 0.11
N GLN A 96 -9.31 -13.60 0.42
CA GLN A 96 -10.54 -12.81 0.29
C GLN A 96 -10.51 -11.55 1.17
N THR A 97 -10.09 -11.70 2.43
CA THR A 97 -9.98 -10.57 3.36
C THR A 97 -8.98 -9.51 2.86
N ASN A 98 -7.84 -9.94 2.31
CA ASN A 98 -6.84 -9.03 1.77
C ASN A 98 -7.32 -8.33 0.49
N LEU A 99 -8.03 -9.04 -0.40
CA LEU A 99 -8.64 -8.44 -1.59
C LEU A 99 -9.67 -7.36 -1.24
N ASP A 100 -10.51 -7.59 -0.23
CA ASP A 100 -11.50 -6.60 0.22
C ASP A 100 -10.81 -5.37 0.82
N ARG A 101 -9.72 -5.55 1.56
CA ARG A 101 -8.94 -4.44 2.12
C ARG A 101 -8.29 -3.61 1.02
N LEU A 102 -7.60 -4.23 0.08
CA LEU A 102 -6.98 -3.55 -1.06
C LEU A 102 -8.00 -2.84 -1.94
N ARG A 103 -9.18 -3.45 -2.17
CA ARG A 103 -10.28 -2.79 -2.89
C ARG A 103 -10.67 -1.49 -2.21
N ASN A 104 -10.82 -1.49 -0.88
CA ASN A 104 -11.20 -0.29 -0.13
C ASN A 104 -10.10 0.78 -0.17
N GLN A 105 -8.83 0.40 -0.17
CA GLN A 105 -7.72 1.34 -0.32
C GLN A 105 -7.72 2.04 -1.69
N PHE A 106 -8.02 1.29 -2.76
CA PHE A 106 -7.94 1.81 -4.13
C PHE A 106 -9.23 2.44 -4.66
N MET A 107 -10.32 2.47 -3.86
CA MET A 107 -11.63 3.00 -4.29
C MET A 107 -11.56 4.43 -4.85
N ASN A 108 -10.65 5.24 -4.36
CA ASN A 108 -10.52 6.65 -4.75
C ASN A 108 -9.44 6.88 -5.82
N SER A 109 -8.74 5.83 -6.26
CA SER A 109 -7.71 5.88 -7.30
C SER A 109 -8.12 5.02 -8.51
N PRO A 110 -8.64 5.62 -9.61
CA PRO A 110 -9.11 4.86 -10.77
C PRO A 110 -8.03 4.00 -11.43
N ASP A 111 -6.79 4.50 -11.47
CA ASP A 111 -5.67 3.80 -12.11
C ASP A 111 -5.22 2.59 -11.30
N ASP A 112 -5.18 2.72 -9.95
CA ASP A 112 -4.85 1.61 -9.06
C ASP A 112 -5.98 0.59 -9.00
N MET A 113 -7.23 1.05 -9.08
CA MET A 113 -8.40 0.17 -9.15
C MET A 113 -8.40 -0.67 -10.44
N GLN A 114 -7.94 -0.11 -11.55
CA GLN A 114 -7.79 -0.86 -12.79
C GLN A 114 -6.75 -1.99 -12.64
N GLU A 115 -5.57 -1.68 -12.09
CA GLU A 115 -4.52 -2.65 -11.84
C GLU A 115 -4.94 -3.71 -10.81
N PHE A 116 -5.60 -3.29 -9.73
CA PHE A 116 -6.21 -4.19 -8.76
C PHE A 116 -7.24 -5.14 -9.38
N ALA A 117 -8.05 -4.68 -10.33
CA ALA A 117 -9.02 -5.52 -11.03
C ALA A 117 -8.32 -6.61 -11.86
N LEU A 118 -7.17 -6.31 -12.50
CA LEU A 118 -6.35 -7.27 -13.21
C LEU A 118 -5.77 -8.32 -12.25
N LEU A 119 -5.17 -7.88 -11.15
CA LEU A 119 -4.68 -8.76 -10.07
C LEU A 119 -5.77 -9.69 -9.55
N SER A 120 -6.91 -9.13 -9.15
CA SER A 120 -8.05 -9.87 -8.60
C SER A 120 -8.59 -10.91 -9.59
N ARG A 121 -8.60 -10.60 -10.88
CA ARG A 121 -9.00 -11.56 -11.94
C ARG A 121 -8.05 -12.74 -12.02
N GLN A 122 -6.74 -12.52 -11.96
CA GLN A 122 -5.76 -13.60 -12.00
C GLN A 122 -5.83 -14.48 -10.76
N ILE A 123 -6.01 -13.88 -9.58
CA ILE A 123 -6.23 -14.60 -8.33
C ILE A 123 -7.49 -15.49 -8.42
N SER A 124 -8.61 -14.93 -8.90
CA SER A 124 -9.86 -15.69 -9.06
C SER A 124 -9.70 -16.89 -9.99
N ARG A 125 -8.95 -16.74 -11.10
CA ARG A 125 -8.64 -17.84 -12.03
C ARG A 125 -7.79 -18.89 -11.36
N LYS A 126 -6.74 -18.50 -10.63
CA LYS A 126 -5.87 -19.43 -9.91
C LYS A 126 -6.62 -20.19 -8.80
N LEU A 127 -7.46 -19.51 -8.03
CA LEU A 127 -8.29 -20.17 -7.01
C LEU A 127 -9.27 -21.17 -7.64
N ALA A 128 -9.90 -20.83 -8.77
CA ALA A 128 -10.80 -21.72 -9.48
C ALA A 128 -10.09 -22.98 -10.02
N GLU A 129 -8.85 -22.84 -10.54
CA GLU A 129 -8.01 -23.95 -10.96
C GLU A 129 -7.68 -24.87 -9.78
N MET A 130 -7.26 -24.30 -8.65
CA MET A 130 -6.94 -25.05 -7.44
C MET A 130 -8.17 -25.81 -6.92
N GLU A 131 -9.32 -25.18 -6.85
CA GLU A 131 -10.57 -25.82 -6.43
C GLU A 131 -10.99 -26.96 -7.36
N LEU A 132 -10.86 -26.75 -8.69
CA LEU A 132 -11.17 -27.78 -9.68
C LEU A 132 -10.30 -29.02 -9.48
N SER A 133 -9.01 -28.86 -9.31
CA SER A 133 -8.06 -29.95 -9.11
C SER A 133 -8.35 -30.73 -7.80
N LEU A 134 -8.67 -30.03 -6.70
CA LEU A 134 -9.09 -30.65 -5.44
C LEU A 134 -10.38 -31.48 -5.61
N ARG A 135 -11.36 -30.92 -6.34
CA ARG A 135 -12.62 -31.60 -6.62
C ARG A 135 -12.42 -32.87 -7.47
N LEU A 136 -11.55 -32.82 -8.47
CA LEU A 136 -11.20 -33.98 -9.30
C LEU A 136 -10.47 -35.05 -8.50
N ARG A 137 -9.56 -34.67 -7.60
CA ARG A 137 -8.87 -35.61 -6.69
C ARG A 137 -9.86 -36.31 -5.78
N ARG A 138 -10.78 -35.58 -5.16
CA ARG A 138 -11.83 -36.15 -4.28
C ARG A 138 -12.74 -37.15 -5.03
N LYS A 139 -12.96 -36.93 -6.33
CA LYS A 139 -13.75 -37.84 -7.18
C LYS A 139 -12.96 -39.05 -7.70
N GLY A 140 -11.68 -39.16 -7.36
CA GLY A 140 -10.82 -40.23 -7.85
C GLY A 140 -10.42 -40.12 -9.33
N ASN A 141 -10.62 -38.96 -9.97
CA ASN A 141 -10.24 -38.73 -11.36
C ASN A 141 -8.75 -38.32 -11.44
N GLU A 142 -7.88 -39.34 -11.35
CA GLU A 142 -6.44 -39.14 -11.24
C GLU A 142 -5.84 -38.49 -12.48
N ASP A 143 -6.23 -38.88 -13.66
CA ASP A 143 -5.66 -38.34 -14.89
C ASP A 143 -5.98 -36.87 -15.07
N ALA A 144 -7.22 -36.45 -14.71
CA ALA A 144 -7.64 -35.09 -14.89
C ALA A 144 -6.95 -34.11 -13.91
N TRP A 145 -6.84 -34.46 -12.62
CA TRP A 145 -6.14 -33.53 -11.69
C TRP A 145 -4.63 -33.51 -11.91
N LYS A 146 -4.01 -34.66 -12.30
CA LYS A 146 -2.61 -34.72 -12.67
C LYS A 146 -2.34 -33.90 -13.95
N PHE A 147 -3.24 -33.94 -14.93
CA PHE A 147 -3.15 -33.09 -16.10
C PHE A 147 -3.13 -31.59 -15.70
N ILE A 148 -4.07 -31.13 -14.87
CA ILE A 148 -4.10 -29.73 -14.41
C ILE A 148 -2.79 -29.37 -13.69
N LEU A 149 -2.29 -30.23 -12.81
CA LEU A 149 -1.05 -29.98 -12.05
C LEU A 149 0.20 -29.87 -12.95
N HIS A 150 0.20 -30.59 -14.08
CA HIS A 150 1.32 -30.59 -15.03
C HIS A 150 1.21 -29.53 -16.14
N THR A 151 0.06 -28.84 -16.24
CA THR A 151 -0.05 -27.72 -17.18
C THR A 151 0.68 -26.48 -16.63
N ASP A 152 1.28 -25.70 -17.54
CA ASP A 152 1.92 -24.43 -17.17
C ASP A 152 0.91 -23.33 -16.77
N MET A 153 -0.40 -23.55 -16.95
CA MET A 153 -1.45 -22.57 -16.63
C MET A 153 -1.38 -22.06 -15.18
N GLY A 154 -1.16 -22.96 -14.22
CA GLY A 154 -1.03 -22.59 -12.82
C GLY A 154 0.17 -21.69 -12.54
N LYS A 155 1.29 -21.96 -13.23
CA LYS A 155 2.50 -21.14 -13.19
C LYS A 155 2.27 -19.77 -13.83
N GLU A 156 1.62 -19.73 -15.00
CA GLU A 156 1.30 -18.50 -15.72
C GLU A 156 0.41 -17.58 -14.88
N HIS A 157 -0.61 -18.11 -14.19
CA HIS A 157 -1.45 -17.33 -13.29
C HIS A 157 -0.66 -16.77 -12.11
N MET A 158 0.22 -17.56 -11.48
CA MET A 158 1.06 -17.08 -10.37
C MET A 158 2.05 -16.01 -10.81
N GLU A 159 2.63 -16.12 -12.02
CA GLU A 159 3.51 -15.11 -12.60
C GLU A 159 2.75 -13.80 -12.87
N ALA A 160 1.57 -13.90 -13.48
CA ALA A 160 0.70 -12.74 -13.69
C ALA A 160 0.28 -12.06 -12.36
N ILE A 161 -0.04 -12.86 -11.33
CA ILE A 161 -0.35 -12.36 -9.98
C ILE A 161 0.84 -11.57 -9.41
N ARG A 162 2.07 -12.10 -9.52
CA ARG A 162 3.28 -11.40 -9.05
C ARG A 162 3.52 -10.10 -9.81
N THR A 163 3.36 -10.11 -11.14
CA THR A 163 3.55 -8.92 -11.98
C THR A 163 2.59 -7.80 -11.59
N HIS A 164 1.29 -8.09 -11.51
CA HIS A 164 0.29 -7.10 -11.13
C HIS A 164 0.46 -6.62 -9.68
N ALA A 165 0.86 -7.51 -8.76
CA ALA A 165 1.16 -7.16 -7.38
C ALA A 165 2.37 -6.20 -7.29
N GLN A 166 3.43 -6.45 -8.04
CA GLN A 166 4.60 -5.57 -8.11
C GLN A 166 4.26 -4.21 -8.70
N GLU A 167 3.41 -4.17 -9.73
CA GLU A 167 2.95 -2.91 -10.32
C GLU A 167 2.17 -2.06 -9.30
N LEU A 168 1.26 -2.67 -8.51
CA LEU A 168 0.54 -1.97 -7.44
C LEU A 168 1.48 -1.41 -6.37
N ILE A 169 2.50 -2.18 -5.98
CA ILE A 169 3.52 -1.71 -5.03
C ILE A 169 4.30 -0.53 -5.62
N ALA A 170 4.74 -0.63 -6.88
CA ALA A 170 5.50 0.43 -7.53
C ALA A 170 4.71 1.73 -7.66
N ARG A 171 3.41 1.65 -7.94
CA ARG A 171 2.50 2.81 -8.01
C ARG A 171 2.28 3.46 -6.65
N SER A 172 2.25 2.69 -5.58
CA SER A 172 2.08 3.24 -4.22
C SER A 172 3.32 3.98 -3.71
N ASP A 173 4.47 3.83 -4.37
CA ASP A 173 5.72 4.50 -4.01
C ASP A 173 5.91 5.86 -4.77
N LEU A 174 5.00 6.23 -5.69
CA LEU A 174 5.04 7.47 -6.49
C LEU A 174 4.25 8.59 -5.84
#